data_8af222b9021cdd2b11c6a5eaf29f1795
#
_entry.id   8af222b9021cdd2b11c6a5eaf29f1795
#
_cell.length_a   1.000
_cell.length_b   1.000
_cell.length_c   1.000
_cell.angle_alpha   90.00
_cell.angle_beta   90.00
_cell.angle_gamma   90.00
#
_symmetry.space_group_name_H-M   'P 1'
#
loop_
_entity.id
_entity.type
_entity.pdbx_description
1 polymer ?
#
loop_
_entity_poly.entity_id
_entity_poly.type
_entity_poly.pdbx_seq_one_letter_code
_entity_poly.pdbx_strand_id
1 'polypeptide(L)'
;MAPRIAVVGAGTMGAGFVRLFADAGYRIRVFDVRPRAAAAAAEQREGAVAAASLTEALAGADLCIEAIVEELEPKQALFRELANVAPAGCVLATNTSALSVAAIASAVPEAVRPRVLGTHFFNPPDIIPAVEVVRGPETGDEAVETALGLLRRAGKVAAVLTDSPGFVANRIQLAMVAEAWRCLEDGVATAESIDAIVSGSFGFRLFAYGPFAIGDFNGLDVYEAVLRSLASAYGERFSPPRALLEKVGRGELGVKTGKGAFDYTPEEVVELIRRRDEIFERLAEIKKTL
;
A
#
# COMPACT_ATOMS: atom_id res chain seq x y z
N MET A 1 -9.26 10.99 -24.60
CA MET A 1 -10.06 9.75 -24.45
C MET A 1 -9.96 9.30 -23.01
N ALA A 2 -10.93 8.52 -22.49
CA ALA A 2 -10.78 7.92 -21.16
C ALA A 2 -9.62 6.91 -21.18
N PRO A 3 -8.72 6.91 -20.18
CA PRO A 3 -7.63 5.94 -20.10
C PRO A 3 -8.17 4.51 -20.02
N ARG A 4 -7.35 3.57 -20.47
CA ARG A 4 -7.72 2.16 -20.54
C ARG A 4 -6.85 1.32 -19.62
N ILE A 5 -7.49 0.50 -18.79
CA ILE A 5 -6.86 -0.42 -17.88
C ILE A 5 -7.07 -1.85 -18.36
N ALA A 6 -5.99 -2.62 -18.45
CA ALA A 6 -6.05 -4.07 -18.61
C ALA A 6 -5.92 -4.72 -17.23
N VAL A 7 -6.84 -5.60 -16.88
CA VAL A 7 -6.79 -6.42 -15.66
C VAL A 7 -6.53 -7.87 -16.07
N VAL A 8 -5.45 -8.45 -15.56
CA VAL A 8 -5.07 -9.84 -15.83
C VAL A 8 -5.16 -10.65 -14.54
N GLY A 9 -6.08 -11.60 -14.53
CA GLY A 9 -6.53 -12.32 -13.35
C GLY A 9 -7.84 -11.74 -12.80
N ALA A 10 -8.91 -12.53 -12.83
CA ALA A 10 -10.27 -12.14 -12.43
C ALA A 10 -10.69 -12.79 -11.10
N GLY A 11 -9.73 -12.98 -10.20
CA GLY A 11 -9.99 -13.40 -8.81
C GLY A 11 -10.56 -12.24 -7.97
N THR A 12 -10.51 -12.38 -6.64
CA THR A 12 -11.02 -11.36 -5.70
C THR A 12 -10.44 -9.98 -5.96
N MET A 13 -9.11 -9.86 -6.14
CA MET A 13 -8.46 -8.59 -6.41
C MET A 13 -8.81 -8.04 -7.79
N GLY A 14 -8.77 -8.88 -8.84
CA GLY A 14 -9.09 -8.46 -10.19
C GLY A 14 -10.53 -7.96 -10.34
N ALA A 15 -11.49 -8.63 -9.74
CA ALA A 15 -12.88 -8.15 -9.68
C ALA A 15 -13.01 -6.81 -8.96
N GLY A 16 -12.26 -6.61 -7.87
CA GLY A 16 -12.18 -5.33 -7.18
C GLY A 16 -11.55 -4.22 -8.02
N PHE A 17 -10.55 -4.53 -8.85
CA PHE A 17 -9.98 -3.56 -9.80
C PHE A 17 -10.97 -3.14 -10.86
N VAL A 18 -11.80 -4.08 -11.35
CA VAL A 18 -12.88 -3.74 -12.28
C VAL A 18 -13.82 -2.71 -11.66
N ARG A 19 -14.29 -2.94 -10.43
CA ARG A 19 -15.16 -1.97 -9.73
C ARG A 19 -14.49 -0.63 -9.55
N LEU A 20 -13.27 -0.63 -8.98
CA LEU A 20 -12.50 0.58 -8.72
C LEU A 20 -12.34 1.47 -9.96
N PHE A 21 -11.80 0.90 -11.02
CA PHE A 21 -11.46 1.69 -12.20
C PHE A 21 -12.66 2.03 -13.06
N ALA A 22 -13.70 1.18 -13.11
CA ALA A 22 -14.94 1.52 -13.81
C ALA A 22 -15.67 2.68 -13.12
N ASP A 23 -15.79 2.63 -11.78
CA ASP A 23 -16.41 3.70 -10.99
C ASP A 23 -15.65 5.04 -11.13
N ALA A 24 -14.33 4.98 -11.42
CA ALA A 24 -13.51 6.15 -11.74
C ALA A 24 -13.59 6.60 -13.22
N GLY A 25 -14.42 5.95 -14.04
CA GLY A 25 -14.65 6.32 -15.44
C GLY A 25 -13.57 5.84 -16.41
N TYR A 26 -12.86 4.76 -16.08
CA TYR A 26 -11.91 4.10 -16.98
C TYR A 26 -12.61 3.10 -17.89
N ARG A 27 -12.00 2.80 -19.04
CA ARG A 27 -12.37 1.64 -19.87
C ARG A 27 -11.54 0.46 -19.45
N ILE A 28 -12.18 -0.67 -19.12
CA ILE A 28 -11.52 -1.83 -18.58
C ILE A 28 -11.65 -3.00 -19.53
N ARG A 29 -10.56 -3.73 -19.71
CA ARG A 29 -10.56 -5.06 -20.30
C ARG A 29 -9.99 -6.06 -19.30
N VAL A 30 -10.75 -7.16 -19.11
CA VAL A 30 -10.41 -8.19 -18.12
C VAL A 30 -10.06 -9.47 -18.86
N PHE A 31 -8.92 -10.05 -18.55
CA PHE A 31 -8.52 -11.37 -19.03
C PHE A 31 -8.28 -12.31 -17.84
N ASP A 32 -8.77 -13.53 -17.96
CA ASP A 32 -8.44 -14.64 -17.06
C ASP A 32 -8.37 -15.92 -17.90
N VAL A 33 -7.50 -16.85 -17.55
CA VAL A 33 -7.43 -18.17 -18.19
C VAL A 33 -8.73 -18.96 -18.06
N ARG A 34 -9.59 -18.58 -17.14
CA ARG A 34 -10.96 -19.03 -17.01
C ARG A 34 -11.93 -17.98 -17.58
N PRO A 35 -12.39 -18.12 -18.84
CA PRO A 35 -13.22 -17.09 -19.49
C PRO A 35 -14.47 -16.68 -18.71
N ARG A 36 -15.07 -17.63 -17.97
CA ARG A 36 -16.21 -17.34 -17.10
C ARG A 36 -15.89 -16.40 -15.97
N ALA A 37 -14.67 -16.46 -15.41
CA ALA A 37 -14.24 -15.54 -14.36
C ALA A 37 -14.05 -14.11 -14.91
N ALA A 38 -13.45 -13.98 -16.10
CA ALA A 38 -13.32 -12.69 -16.77
C ALA A 38 -14.70 -12.07 -17.09
N ALA A 39 -15.64 -12.89 -17.63
CA ALA A 39 -16.99 -12.44 -17.90
C ALA A 39 -17.73 -11.98 -16.63
N ALA A 40 -17.71 -12.78 -15.57
CA ALA A 40 -18.34 -12.45 -14.30
C ALA A 40 -17.76 -11.19 -13.64
N ALA A 41 -16.46 -10.94 -13.78
CA ALA A 41 -15.83 -9.72 -13.30
C ALA A 41 -16.25 -8.49 -14.14
N ALA A 42 -16.31 -8.62 -15.47
CA ALA A 42 -16.70 -7.55 -16.38
C ALA A 42 -18.16 -7.14 -16.20
N GLU A 43 -19.06 -8.09 -15.96
CA GLU A 43 -20.51 -7.85 -15.74
C GLU A 43 -20.81 -6.98 -14.49
N GLN A 44 -19.84 -6.85 -13.57
CA GLN A 44 -20.04 -6.07 -12.34
C GLN A 44 -20.16 -4.57 -12.57
N ARG A 45 -19.63 -4.06 -13.68
CA ARG A 45 -19.63 -2.61 -13.98
C ARG A 45 -19.73 -2.32 -15.47
N GLU A 46 -20.50 -1.31 -15.79
CA GLU A 46 -20.49 -0.72 -17.13
C GLU A 46 -19.08 -0.17 -17.47
N GLY A 47 -18.68 -0.28 -18.73
CA GLY A 47 -17.32 0.14 -19.18
C GLY A 47 -16.27 -0.96 -19.04
N ALA A 48 -16.58 -2.10 -18.45
CA ALA A 48 -15.73 -3.28 -18.41
C ALA A 48 -16.16 -4.33 -19.43
N VAL A 49 -15.17 -4.96 -20.10
CA VAL A 49 -15.39 -6.01 -21.11
C VAL A 49 -14.42 -7.15 -20.86
N ALA A 50 -14.90 -8.39 -20.93
CA ALA A 50 -14.05 -9.57 -20.92
C ALA A 50 -13.30 -9.67 -22.25
N ALA A 51 -12.00 -9.93 -22.20
CA ALA A 51 -11.13 -10.14 -23.34
C ALA A 51 -10.88 -11.64 -23.57
N ALA A 52 -10.87 -12.06 -24.82
CA ALA A 52 -10.61 -13.45 -25.19
C ALA A 52 -9.11 -13.82 -25.18
N SER A 53 -8.23 -12.82 -25.17
CA SER A 53 -6.77 -13.01 -25.16
C SER A 53 -6.06 -11.85 -24.45
N LEU A 54 -4.78 -12.09 -24.08
CA LEU A 54 -3.92 -11.01 -23.55
C LEU A 54 -3.75 -9.88 -24.57
N THR A 55 -3.58 -10.19 -25.86
CA THR A 55 -3.47 -9.19 -26.92
C THR A 55 -4.71 -8.28 -26.97
N GLU A 56 -5.90 -8.85 -26.85
CA GLU A 56 -7.13 -8.09 -26.80
C GLU A 56 -7.23 -7.25 -25.51
N ALA A 57 -6.88 -7.84 -24.37
CA ALA A 57 -6.91 -7.14 -23.09
C ALA A 57 -6.01 -5.89 -23.08
N LEU A 58 -4.79 -6.03 -23.64
CA LEU A 58 -3.80 -4.96 -23.65
C LEU A 58 -3.94 -3.97 -24.81
N ALA A 59 -4.83 -4.22 -25.80
CA ALA A 59 -4.95 -3.34 -26.97
C ALA A 59 -5.29 -1.88 -26.56
N GLY A 60 -4.28 -1.00 -26.64
CA GLY A 60 -4.33 0.42 -26.27
C GLY A 60 -4.46 0.67 -24.75
N ALA A 61 -4.00 -0.26 -23.92
CA ALA A 61 -3.96 -0.07 -22.48
C ALA A 61 -2.84 0.93 -22.09
N ASP A 62 -3.15 1.79 -21.13
CA ASP A 62 -2.20 2.70 -20.49
C ASP A 62 -1.52 2.01 -19.29
N LEU A 63 -2.26 1.12 -18.61
CA LEU A 63 -1.80 0.34 -17.48
C LEU A 63 -2.36 -1.08 -17.57
N CYS A 64 -1.51 -2.07 -17.36
CA CYS A 64 -1.89 -3.45 -17.13
C CYS A 64 -1.63 -3.79 -15.66
N ILE A 65 -2.65 -4.26 -14.94
CA ILE A 65 -2.50 -4.73 -13.56
C ILE A 65 -2.68 -6.25 -13.54
N GLU A 66 -1.66 -6.95 -13.09
CA GLU A 66 -1.66 -8.38 -12.90
C GLU A 66 -2.08 -8.74 -11.47
N ALA A 67 -3.00 -9.69 -11.33
CA ALA A 67 -3.50 -10.24 -10.07
C ALA A 67 -3.76 -11.76 -10.17
N ILE A 68 -2.77 -12.51 -10.66
CA ILE A 68 -2.80 -13.98 -10.67
C ILE A 68 -2.26 -14.55 -9.36
N VAL A 69 -2.05 -15.86 -9.29
CA VAL A 69 -1.49 -16.54 -8.11
C VAL A 69 -0.14 -15.93 -7.67
N GLU A 70 0.10 -15.93 -6.35
CA GLU A 70 1.28 -15.29 -5.74
C GLU A 70 2.50 -16.24 -5.78
N GLU A 71 2.91 -16.58 -6.99
CA GLU A 71 4.05 -17.46 -7.27
C GLU A 71 4.94 -16.81 -8.34
N LEU A 72 6.26 -16.87 -8.14
CA LEU A 72 7.22 -16.15 -8.98
C LEU A 72 7.22 -16.65 -10.43
N GLU A 73 7.30 -17.95 -10.64
CA GLU A 73 7.39 -18.53 -12.00
C GLU A 73 6.16 -18.23 -12.86
N PRO A 74 4.90 -18.40 -12.37
CA PRO A 74 3.71 -17.99 -13.11
C PRO A 74 3.70 -16.52 -13.47
N LYS A 75 4.08 -15.64 -12.52
CA LYS A 75 4.14 -14.19 -12.78
C LYS A 75 5.21 -13.85 -13.81
N GLN A 76 6.40 -14.43 -13.71
CA GLN A 76 7.46 -14.27 -14.71
C GLN A 76 7.05 -14.77 -16.10
N ALA A 77 6.37 -15.92 -16.19
CA ALA A 77 5.84 -16.43 -17.45
C ALA A 77 4.85 -15.45 -18.07
N LEU A 78 3.90 -14.97 -17.28
CA LEU A 78 2.93 -13.99 -17.74
C LEU A 78 3.60 -12.67 -18.17
N PHE A 79 4.57 -12.15 -17.41
CA PHE A 79 5.23 -10.89 -17.75
C PHE A 79 6.03 -10.99 -19.07
N ARG A 80 6.62 -12.17 -19.41
CA ARG A 80 7.20 -12.40 -20.73
C ARG A 80 6.15 -12.27 -21.85
N GLU A 81 4.95 -12.81 -21.64
CA GLU A 81 3.86 -12.69 -22.62
C GLU A 81 3.36 -11.24 -22.71
N LEU A 82 3.16 -10.56 -21.58
CA LEU A 82 2.76 -9.16 -21.53
C LEU A 82 3.76 -8.25 -22.26
N ALA A 83 5.06 -8.49 -22.09
CA ALA A 83 6.11 -7.75 -22.77
C ALA A 83 6.03 -7.80 -24.30
N ASN A 84 5.52 -8.92 -24.85
CA ASN A 84 5.37 -9.12 -26.29
C ASN A 84 4.13 -8.44 -26.89
N VAL A 85 3.06 -8.25 -26.09
CA VAL A 85 1.74 -7.79 -26.60
C VAL A 85 1.35 -6.39 -26.11
N ALA A 86 1.99 -5.90 -25.05
CA ALA A 86 1.67 -4.59 -24.49
C ALA A 86 2.11 -3.44 -25.42
N PRO A 87 1.30 -2.38 -25.57
CA PRO A 87 1.73 -1.14 -26.22
C PRO A 87 3.01 -0.58 -25.60
N ALA A 88 3.82 0.12 -26.40
CA ALA A 88 5.11 0.66 -25.96
C ALA A 88 5.02 1.60 -24.72
N GLY A 89 3.93 2.36 -24.58
CA GLY A 89 3.68 3.24 -23.44
C GLY A 89 2.92 2.60 -22.27
N CYS A 90 2.55 1.32 -22.35
CA CYS A 90 1.77 0.66 -21.31
C CYS A 90 2.65 0.32 -20.11
N VAL A 91 2.24 0.74 -18.92
CA VAL A 91 2.85 0.33 -17.65
C VAL A 91 2.41 -1.09 -17.32
N LEU A 92 3.35 -1.95 -16.93
CA LEU A 92 3.11 -3.32 -16.51
C LEU A 92 3.24 -3.43 -15.00
N ALA A 93 2.12 -3.49 -14.30
CA ALA A 93 2.06 -3.50 -12.86
C ALA A 93 1.73 -4.90 -12.32
N THR A 94 2.49 -5.36 -11.34
CA THR A 94 2.15 -6.56 -10.55
C THR A 94 1.49 -6.16 -9.24
N ASN A 95 0.41 -6.86 -8.85
CA ASN A 95 -0.22 -6.69 -7.53
C ASN A 95 0.34 -7.69 -6.50
N THR A 96 1.61 -8.05 -6.63
CA THR A 96 2.27 -8.92 -5.63
C THR A 96 2.26 -8.27 -4.25
N SER A 97 2.11 -9.09 -3.22
CA SER A 97 2.17 -8.65 -1.81
C SER A 97 3.53 -8.91 -1.14
N ALA A 98 4.35 -9.80 -1.71
CA ALA A 98 5.58 -10.25 -1.07
C ALA A 98 6.74 -10.55 -2.04
N LEU A 99 6.45 -10.80 -3.34
CA LEU A 99 7.49 -11.11 -4.31
C LEU A 99 8.23 -9.85 -4.74
N SER A 100 9.53 -9.98 -4.97
CA SER A 100 10.35 -8.87 -5.48
C SER A 100 9.91 -8.45 -6.88
N VAL A 101 9.63 -7.17 -7.06
CA VAL A 101 9.35 -6.56 -8.37
C VAL A 101 10.55 -6.73 -9.30
N ALA A 102 11.78 -6.60 -8.78
CA ALA A 102 13.00 -6.84 -9.54
C ALA A 102 13.07 -8.29 -10.08
N ALA A 103 12.70 -9.27 -9.25
CA ALA A 103 12.67 -10.68 -9.67
C ALA A 103 11.63 -10.93 -10.78
N ILE A 104 10.46 -10.31 -10.72
CA ILE A 104 9.45 -10.39 -11.77
C ILE A 104 9.95 -9.68 -13.03
N ALA A 105 10.49 -8.47 -12.92
CA ALA A 105 11.01 -7.67 -14.02
C ALA A 105 12.20 -8.33 -14.74
N SER A 106 12.99 -9.16 -14.04
CA SER A 106 14.12 -9.88 -14.66
C SER A 106 13.70 -10.82 -15.78
N ALA A 107 12.43 -11.21 -15.83
CA ALA A 107 11.89 -12.12 -16.85
C ALA A 107 11.58 -11.44 -18.19
N VAL A 108 11.52 -10.11 -18.24
CA VAL A 108 11.23 -9.35 -19.46
C VAL A 108 12.52 -8.80 -20.09
N PRO A 109 12.52 -8.48 -21.42
CA PRO A 109 13.64 -7.83 -22.06
C PRO A 109 14.04 -6.51 -21.38
N GLU A 110 15.32 -6.16 -21.35
CA GLU A 110 15.84 -4.94 -20.71
C GLU A 110 15.09 -3.68 -21.15
N ALA A 111 14.76 -3.54 -22.43
CA ALA A 111 14.02 -2.40 -22.97
C ALA A 111 12.59 -2.27 -22.40
N VAL A 112 12.04 -3.31 -21.79
CA VAL A 112 10.70 -3.33 -21.19
C VAL A 112 10.74 -3.05 -19.67
N ARG A 113 11.83 -3.41 -19.00
CA ARG A 113 11.98 -3.29 -17.53
C ARG A 113 11.66 -1.91 -16.97
N PRO A 114 11.99 -0.78 -17.66
CA PRO A 114 11.60 0.54 -17.18
C PRO A 114 10.08 0.74 -17.02
N ARG A 115 9.26 -0.09 -17.66
CA ARG A 115 7.78 -0.03 -17.57
C ARG A 115 7.20 -0.97 -16.52
N VAL A 116 8.03 -1.76 -15.84
CA VAL A 116 7.59 -2.73 -14.84
C VAL A 116 7.68 -2.10 -13.45
N LEU A 117 6.59 -2.20 -12.68
CA LEU A 117 6.52 -1.77 -11.28
C LEU A 117 5.53 -2.63 -10.49
N GLY A 118 5.52 -2.50 -9.18
CA GLY A 118 4.49 -3.05 -8.33
C GLY A 118 3.39 -2.02 -8.04
N THR A 119 2.14 -2.49 -8.00
CA THR A 119 1.02 -1.74 -7.43
C THR A 119 0.34 -2.62 -6.40
N HIS A 120 0.84 -2.55 -5.17
CA HIS A 120 0.31 -3.36 -4.07
C HIS A 120 -0.93 -2.70 -3.49
N PHE A 121 -2.09 -3.23 -3.82
CA PHE A 121 -3.38 -2.84 -3.28
C PHE A 121 -3.75 -3.72 -2.08
N PHE A 122 -4.58 -3.17 -1.21
CA PHE A 122 -5.13 -3.87 -0.06
C PHE A 122 -6.57 -4.31 -0.33
N ASN A 123 -6.93 -5.49 0.17
CA ASN A 123 -8.27 -6.04 -0.03
C ASN A 123 -9.28 -5.45 0.97
N PRO A 124 -10.46 -4.95 0.54
CA PRO A 124 -10.94 -4.81 -0.84
C PRO A 124 -10.34 -3.57 -1.54
N PRO A 125 -9.83 -3.72 -2.80
CA PRO A 125 -9.08 -2.64 -3.46
C PRO A 125 -9.96 -1.46 -3.89
N ASP A 126 -11.25 -1.64 -4.02
CA ASP A 126 -12.22 -0.58 -4.29
C ASP A 126 -12.55 0.27 -3.04
N ILE A 127 -12.36 -0.28 -1.84
CA ILE A 127 -12.66 0.40 -0.57
C ILE A 127 -11.39 0.99 0.06
N ILE A 128 -10.34 0.19 0.22
CA ILE A 128 -9.11 0.64 0.91
C ILE A 128 -8.40 1.71 0.07
N PRO A 129 -8.14 2.91 0.63
CA PRO A 129 -7.62 4.02 -0.16
C PRO A 129 -6.13 3.91 -0.54
N ALA A 130 -5.31 3.25 0.26
CA ALA A 130 -3.87 3.19 0.07
C ALA A 130 -3.46 2.24 -1.06
N VAL A 131 -2.41 2.64 -1.80
CA VAL A 131 -1.71 1.79 -2.77
C VAL A 131 -0.21 2.04 -2.65
N GLU A 132 0.58 1.00 -2.50
CA GLU A 132 2.03 1.07 -2.59
C GLU A 132 2.45 0.93 -4.06
N VAL A 133 3.08 1.96 -4.60
CA VAL A 133 3.72 1.93 -5.92
C VAL A 133 5.18 1.53 -5.72
N VAL A 134 5.48 0.27 -6.02
CA VAL A 134 6.78 -0.33 -5.71
C VAL A 134 7.71 -0.20 -6.91
N ARG A 135 8.77 0.54 -6.73
CA ARG A 135 9.79 0.79 -7.72
C ARG A 135 10.90 -0.25 -7.64
N GLY A 136 11.04 -1.05 -8.67
CA GLY A 136 12.21 -1.91 -8.86
C GLY A 136 13.44 -1.09 -9.30
N PRO A 137 14.64 -1.70 -9.30
CA PRO A 137 15.89 -0.97 -9.61
C PRO A 137 15.93 -0.41 -11.04
N GLU A 138 15.22 -1.00 -11.98
CA GLU A 138 15.20 -0.59 -13.39
C GLU A 138 13.90 0.15 -13.77
N THR A 139 12.96 0.34 -12.83
CA THR A 139 11.71 1.06 -13.08
C THR A 139 11.96 2.54 -13.41
N GLY A 140 11.48 3.00 -14.55
CA GLY A 140 11.61 4.38 -15.01
C GLY A 140 10.66 5.36 -14.33
N ASP A 141 11.05 6.63 -14.26
CA ASP A 141 10.24 7.69 -13.66
C ASP A 141 8.90 7.88 -14.40
N GLU A 142 8.89 7.77 -15.72
CA GLU A 142 7.69 7.88 -16.55
C GLU A 142 6.62 6.85 -16.18
N ALA A 143 7.03 5.60 -15.93
CA ALA A 143 6.11 4.54 -15.51
C ALA A 143 5.51 4.83 -14.13
N VAL A 144 6.34 5.32 -13.19
CA VAL A 144 5.89 5.70 -11.85
C VAL A 144 4.89 6.86 -11.92
N GLU A 145 5.20 7.92 -12.64
CA GLU A 145 4.30 9.08 -12.77
C GLU A 145 2.99 8.73 -13.48
N THR A 146 3.05 7.88 -14.51
CA THR A 146 1.85 7.36 -15.18
C THR A 146 0.97 6.58 -14.19
N ALA A 147 1.54 5.65 -13.45
CA ALA A 147 0.81 4.87 -12.44
C ALA A 147 0.20 5.79 -11.37
N LEU A 148 0.99 6.73 -10.81
CA LEU A 148 0.51 7.68 -9.81
C LEU A 148 -0.66 8.53 -10.34
N GLY A 149 -0.56 9.03 -11.57
CA GLY A 149 -1.62 9.82 -12.22
C GLY A 149 -2.92 9.04 -12.35
N LEU A 150 -2.83 7.78 -12.80
CA LEU A 150 -3.99 6.90 -12.94
C LEU A 150 -4.59 6.56 -11.57
N LEU A 151 -3.78 6.22 -10.57
CA LEU A 151 -4.24 5.88 -9.23
C LEU A 151 -4.91 7.08 -8.52
N ARG A 152 -4.31 8.27 -8.59
CA ARG A 152 -4.91 9.50 -8.04
C ARG A 152 -6.27 9.81 -8.67
N ARG A 153 -6.40 9.68 -9.99
CA ARG A 153 -7.69 9.84 -10.69
C ARG A 153 -8.72 8.80 -10.24
N ALA A 154 -8.30 7.60 -9.84
CA ALA A 154 -9.16 6.58 -9.23
C ALA A 154 -9.43 6.82 -7.74
N GLY A 155 -9.06 7.99 -7.19
CA GLY A 155 -9.28 8.34 -5.80
C GLY A 155 -8.35 7.64 -4.80
N LYS A 156 -7.24 7.05 -5.27
CA LYS A 156 -6.29 6.35 -4.41
C LYS A 156 -5.22 7.28 -3.83
N VAL A 157 -4.81 6.97 -2.61
CA VAL A 157 -3.65 7.55 -1.94
C VAL A 157 -2.45 6.64 -2.25
N ALA A 158 -1.68 7.02 -3.26
CA ALA A 158 -0.54 6.24 -3.73
C ALA A 158 0.77 6.77 -3.16
N ALA A 159 1.60 5.89 -2.60
CA ALA A 159 2.94 6.19 -2.10
C ALA A 159 3.99 5.38 -2.86
N VAL A 160 5.08 6.03 -3.27
CA VAL A 160 6.19 5.38 -3.98
C VAL A 160 7.17 4.79 -2.97
N LEU A 161 7.51 3.52 -3.17
CA LEU A 161 8.44 2.76 -2.34
C LEU A 161 9.56 2.17 -3.21
N THR A 162 10.68 1.86 -2.58
CA THR A 162 11.71 0.98 -3.16
C THR A 162 11.34 -0.48 -2.91
N ASP A 163 11.59 -1.35 -3.91
CA ASP A 163 11.39 -2.80 -3.79
C ASP A 163 12.20 -3.36 -2.60
N SER A 164 11.49 -3.94 -1.65
CA SER A 164 12.05 -4.52 -0.44
C SER A 164 11.12 -5.58 0.13
N PRO A 165 11.61 -6.62 0.82
CA PRO A 165 10.78 -7.68 1.38
C PRO A 165 9.67 -7.16 2.28
N GLY A 166 8.41 -7.49 1.94
CA GLY A 166 7.22 -7.08 2.69
C GLY A 166 6.82 -5.62 2.50
N PHE A 167 7.49 -4.87 1.64
CA PHE A 167 7.25 -3.44 1.38
C PHE A 167 7.19 -2.63 2.70
N VAL A 168 6.34 -1.62 2.80
CA VAL A 168 6.17 -0.86 4.05
C VAL A 168 5.00 -1.41 4.86
N ALA A 169 3.86 -1.60 4.24
CA ALA A 169 2.64 -1.96 4.98
C ALA A 169 2.74 -3.34 5.63
N ASN A 170 3.11 -4.39 4.88
CA ASN A 170 3.26 -5.73 5.43
C ASN A 170 4.37 -5.77 6.49
N ARG A 171 5.49 -5.08 6.26
CA ARG A 171 6.60 -5.04 7.20
C ARG A 171 6.19 -4.45 8.55
N ILE A 172 5.45 -3.35 8.56
CA ILE A 172 4.99 -2.70 9.80
C ILE A 172 3.85 -3.50 10.44
N GLN A 173 2.85 -3.89 9.63
CA GLN A 173 1.70 -4.64 10.13
C GLN A 173 2.12 -5.97 10.76
N LEU A 174 2.98 -6.73 10.10
CA LEU A 174 3.41 -8.04 10.62
C LEU A 174 4.35 -7.93 11.82
N ALA A 175 5.12 -6.84 11.95
CA ALA A 175 5.86 -6.57 13.18
C ALA A 175 4.91 -6.37 14.37
N MET A 176 3.82 -5.61 14.18
CA MET A 176 2.76 -5.44 15.18
C MET A 176 2.07 -6.78 15.50
N VAL A 177 1.67 -7.53 14.47
CA VAL A 177 1.01 -8.84 14.66
C VAL A 177 1.91 -9.82 15.41
N ALA A 178 3.20 -9.89 15.06
CA ALA A 178 4.15 -10.74 15.75
C ALA A 178 4.30 -10.38 17.24
N GLU A 179 4.26 -9.09 17.58
CA GLU A 179 4.33 -8.67 18.97
C GLU A 179 3.02 -8.92 19.73
N ALA A 180 1.86 -8.77 19.07
CA ALA A 180 0.56 -9.14 19.65
C ALA A 180 0.53 -10.66 20.02
N TRP A 181 1.04 -11.53 19.17
CA TRP A 181 1.17 -12.97 19.48
C TRP A 181 2.10 -13.23 20.66
N ARG A 182 3.23 -12.48 20.78
CA ARG A 182 4.11 -12.61 21.95
C ARG A 182 3.42 -12.19 23.24
N CYS A 183 2.66 -11.09 23.22
CA CYS A 183 1.87 -10.69 24.39
C CYS A 183 0.87 -11.78 24.84
N LEU A 184 0.27 -12.50 23.87
CA LEU A 184 -0.60 -13.64 24.17
C LEU A 184 0.18 -14.83 24.76
N GLU A 185 1.32 -15.20 24.15
CA GLU A 185 2.19 -16.29 24.60
C GLU A 185 2.75 -16.03 26.01
N ASP A 186 3.13 -14.79 26.31
CA ASP A 186 3.63 -14.37 27.62
C ASP A 186 2.50 -14.24 28.68
N GLY A 187 1.25 -14.46 28.30
CA GLY A 187 0.10 -14.38 29.21
C GLY A 187 -0.21 -12.96 29.69
N VAL A 188 0.24 -11.92 28.96
CA VAL A 188 0.00 -10.51 29.33
C VAL A 188 -1.47 -10.17 29.25
N ALA A 189 -2.19 -10.67 28.23
CA ALA A 189 -3.63 -10.46 28.03
C ALA A 189 -4.23 -11.53 27.12
N THR A 190 -5.57 -11.62 27.11
CA THR A 190 -6.30 -12.47 26.14
C THR A 190 -6.30 -11.83 24.75
N ALA A 191 -6.57 -12.63 23.71
CA ALA A 191 -6.67 -12.13 22.33
C ALA A 191 -7.71 -10.99 22.20
N GLU A 192 -8.87 -11.16 22.83
CA GLU A 192 -9.94 -10.15 22.82
C GLU A 192 -9.49 -8.84 23.47
N SER A 193 -8.72 -8.93 24.58
CA SER A 193 -8.20 -7.76 25.27
C SER A 193 -7.13 -7.05 24.44
N ILE A 194 -6.24 -7.81 23.77
CA ILE A 194 -5.23 -7.26 22.88
C ILE A 194 -5.90 -6.52 21.71
N ASP A 195 -6.88 -7.15 21.06
CA ASP A 195 -7.62 -6.53 19.94
C ASP A 195 -8.35 -5.25 20.38
N ALA A 196 -9.03 -5.29 21.53
CA ALA A 196 -9.72 -4.12 22.07
C ALA A 196 -8.77 -2.95 22.36
N ILE A 197 -7.59 -3.22 22.96
CA ILE A 197 -6.59 -2.19 23.25
C ILE A 197 -5.96 -1.67 21.95
N VAL A 198 -5.54 -2.53 21.03
CA VAL A 198 -4.92 -2.14 19.76
C VAL A 198 -5.87 -1.28 18.95
N SER A 199 -7.12 -1.74 18.73
CA SER A 199 -8.11 -1.02 17.93
C SER A 199 -8.64 0.26 18.63
N GLY A 200 -8.63 0.29 19.96
CA GLY A 200 -9.14 1.42 20.75
C GLY A 200 -8.09 2.49 21.09
N SER A 201 -6.80 2.20 20.88
CA SER A 201 -5.71 3.12 21.25
C SER A 201 -4.95 3.64 20.02
N PHE A 202 -3.79 3.08 19.73
CA PHE A 202 -2.98 3.57 18.61
C PHE A 202 -3.58 3.22 17.25
N GLY A 203 -4.30 2.10 17.08
CA GLY A 203 -5.03 1.78 15.87
C GLY A 203 -6.09 2.84 15.54
N PHE A 204 -6.81 3.33 16.55
CA PHE A 204 -7.73 4.45 16.42
C PHE A 204 -7.05 5.73 15.92
N ARG A 205 -5.85 6.03 16.42
CA ARG A 205 -5.06 7.20 15.99
C ARG A 205 -4.49 7.04 14.59
N LEU A 206 -4.07 5.81 14.21
CA LEU A 206 -3.51 5.51 12.90
C LEU A 206 -4.48 5.74 11.74
N PHE A 207 -5.79 5.73 11.98
CA PHE A 207 -6.75 6.12 10.96
C PHE A 207 -6.59 7.58 10.53
N ALA A 208 -6.26 8.48 11.45
CA ALA A 208 -6.13 9.92 11.20
C ALA A 208 -4.71 10.31 10.77
N TYR A 209 -3.70 9.69 11.37
CA TYR A 209 -2.30 10.07 11.23
C TYR A 209 -1.39 8.84 11.15
N GLY A 210 -0.38 8.91 10.30
CA GLY A 210 0.66 7.88 10.24
C GLY A 210 1.56 7.86 11.48
N PRO A 211 2.40 6.82 11.63
CA PRO A 211 3.20 6.60 12.84
C PRO A 211 4.19 7.74 13.14
N PHE A 212 4.74 8.39 12.14
CA PHE A 212 5.67 9.51 12.33
C PHE A 212 4.96 10.76 12.89
N ALA A 213 3.80 11.13 12.34
CA ALA A 213 3.04 12.26 12.83
C ALA A 213 2.56 12.02 14.28
N ILE A 214 2.10 10.78 14.59
CA ILE A 214 1.74 10.42 15.98
C ILE A 214 2.97 10.50 16.89
N GLY A 215 4.14 10.09 16.43
CA GLY A 215 5.39 10.22 17.16
C GLY A 215 5.73 11.68 17.48
N ASP A 216 5.60 12.55 16.49
CA ASP A 216 5.86 13.99 16.65
C ASP A 216 4.86 14.66 17.61
N PHE A 217 3.58 14.24 17.61
CA PHE A 217 2.60 14.72 18.59
C PHE A 217 2.91 14.29 20.03
N ASN A 218 3.40 13.05 20.21
CA ASN A 218 3.70 12.49 21.53
C ASN A 218 5.07 12.91 22.07
N GLY A 219 5.99 13.28 21.20
CA GLY A 219 7.38 13.61 21.49
C GLY A 219 8.32 12.42 21.23
N LEU A 220 9.32 12.65 20.38
CA LEU A 220 10.28 11.61 19.99
C LEU A 220 11.19 11.17 21.15
N ASP A 221 11.47 12.04 22.12
CA ASP A 221 12.16 11.70 23.36
C ASP A 221 11.37 10.73 24.25
N VAL A 222 10.04 10.86 24.28
CA VAL A 222 9.18 9.90 24.99
C VAL A 222 9.26 8.52 24.29
N TYR A 223 9.23 8.49 22.98
CA TYR A 223 9.37 7.24 22.22
C TYR A 223 10.74 6.59 22.43
N GLU A 224 11.83 7.39 22.44
CA GLU A 224 13.15 6.86 22.77
C GLU A 224 13.18 6.24 24.17
N ALA A 225 12.67 6.95 25.18
CA ALA A 225 12.68 6.46 26.57
C ALA A 225 11.87 5.15 26.72
N VAL A 226 10.68 5.08 26.11
CA VAL A 226 9.86 3.86 26.14
C VAL A 226 10.55 2.71 25.41
N LEU A 227 11.11 2.94 24.23
CA LEU A 227 11.84 1.92 23.48
C LEU A 227 13.06 1.39 24.26
N ARG A 228 13.83 2.25 24.94
CA ARG A 228 14.94 1.82 25.79
C ARG A 228 14.45 0.93 26.95
N SER A 229 13.34 1.30 27.58
CA SER A 229 12.73 0.48 28.65
C SER A 229 12.30 -0.89 28.12
N LEU A 230 11.61 -0.92 26.99
CA LEU A 230 11.20 -2.18 26.32
C LEU A 230 12.39 -3.01 25.88
N ALA A 231 13.46 -2.39 25.35
CA ALA A 231 14.68 -3.09 24.96
C ALA A 231 15.38 -3.74 26.17
N SER A 232 15.37 -3.06 27.32
CA SER A 232 15.90 -3.63 28.56
C SER A 232 15.12 -4.87 29.02
N ALA A 233 13.81 -4.91 28.80
CA ALA A 233 12.94 -6.01 29.23
C ALA A 233 12.88 -7.16 28.19
N TYR A 234 12.83 -6.81 26.90
CA TYR A 234 12.49 -7.77 25.84
C TYR A 234 13.58 -7.92 24.76
N GLY A 235 14.71 -7.22 24.91
CA GLY A 235 15.88 -7.35 24.04
C GLY A 235 15.85 -6.47 22.79
N GLU A 236 16.74 -6.78 21.86
CA GLU A 236 17.10 -5.94 20.71
C GLU A 236 15.94 -5.58 19.78
N ARG A 237 14.87 -6.38 19.76
CA ARG A 237 13.70 -6.12 18.90
C ARG A 237 13.02 -4.76 19.19
N PHE A 238 13.26 -4.20 20.38
CA PHE A 238 12.78 -2.87 20.79
C PHE A 238 13.90 -1.82 20.85
N SER A 239 15.10 -2.12 20.39
CA SER A 239 16.19 -1.12 20.37
C SER A 239 15.78 0.11 19.56
N PRO A 240 15.95 1.33 20.11
CA PRO A 240 15.60 2.55 19.38
C PRO A 240 16.37 2.63 18.05
N PRO A 241 15.67 2.87 16.92
CA PRO A 241 16.31 3.02 15.62
C PRO A 241 17.28 4.21 15.60
N ARG A 242 18.40 4.07 14.90
CA ARG A 242 19.42 5.11 14.79
C ARG A 242 18.86 6.46 14.34
N ALA A 243 17.93 6.48 13.37
CA ALA A 243 17.31 7.70 12.88
C ALA A 243 16.51 8.45 13.97
N LEU A 244 15.86 7.72 14.90
CA LEU A 244 15.19 8.32 16.05
C LEU A 244 16.22 8.92 17.03
N LEU A 245 17.29 8.18 17.36
CA LEU A 245 18.35 8.66 18.26
C LEU A 245 19.02 9.92 17.74
N GLU A 246 19.31 10.00 16.43
CA GLU A 246 19.88 11.16 15.79
C GLU A 246 18.99 12.41 15.91
N LYS A 247 17.67 12.25 15.75
CA LYS A 247 16.71 13.36 15.91
C LYS A 247 16.65 13.85 17.36
N VAL A 248 16.48 12.93 18.29
CA VAL A 248 16.44 13.29 19.72
C VAL A 248 17.76 13.94 20.16
N GLY A 249 18.91 13.43 19.73
CA GLY A 249 20.24 14.01 19.98
C GLY A 249 20.42 15.43 19.46
N ARG A 250 19.67 15.83 18.43
CA ARG A 250 19.63 17.20 17.89
C ARG A 250 18.56 18.08 18.54
N GLY A 251 17.77 17.56 19.48
CA GLY A 251 16.65 18.29 20.07
C GLY A 251 15.43 18.42 19.14
N GLU A 252 15.35 17.64 18.07
CA GLU A 252 14.22 17.57 17.15
C GLU A 252 13.15 16.61 17.72
N LEU A 253 12.33 17.12 18.64
CA LEU A 253 11.44 16.31 19.49
C LEU A 253 9.98 16.25 19.00
N GLY A 254 9.71 16.75 17.81
CA GLY A 254 8.37 16.83 17.23
C GLY A 254 7.72 18.19 17.41
N VAL A 255 6.38 18.20 17.48
CA VAL A 255 5.54 19.40 17.54
C VAL A 255 5.98 20.38 18.64
N LYS A 256 6.40 19.88 19.82
CA LYS A 256 6.83 20.72 20.97
C LYS A 256 8.09 21.55 20.73
N THR A 257 8.90 21.17 19.73
CA THR A 257 10.12 21.90 19.36
C THR A 257 10.05 22.47 17.93
N GLY A 258 8.90 22.35 17.25
CA GLY A 258 8.71 22.76 15.87
C GLY A 258 9.38 21.87 14.85
N LYS A 259 10.05 20.80 15.28
CA LYS A 259 10.78 19.89 14.41
C LYS A 259 10.86 18.49 14.98
N GLY A 260 10.57 17.49 14.13
CA GLY A 260 10.63 16.07 14.45
C GLY A 260 10.86 15.22 13.21
N ALA A 261 10.00 14.25 12.94
CA ALA A 261 9.96 13.58 11.65
C ALA A 261 9.62 14.56 10.52
N PHE A 262 8.80 15.56 10.85
CA PHE A 262 8.41 16.68 9.99
C PHE A 262 8.82 18.01 10.61
N ASP A 263 8.80 19.08 9.80
CA ASP A 263 8.97 20.46 10.26
C ASP A 263 7.58 21.09 10.47
N TYR A 264 7.46 21.96 11.49
CA TYR A 264 6.19 22.58 11.88
C TYR A 264 6.37 24.07 12.22
N THR A 265 5.51 24.92 11.67
CA THR A 265 5.35 26.29 12.18
C THR A 265 4.38 26.31 13.36
N PRO A 266 4.42 27.34 14.23
CA PRO A 266 3.47 27.47 15.33
C PRO A 266 2.00 27.48 14.87
N GLU A 267 1.72 28.10 13.73
CA GLU A 267 0.39 28.18 13.13
C GLU A 267 -0.10 26.81 12.65
N GLU A 268 0.78 26.05 11.98
CA GLU A 268 0.48 24.68 11.54
C GLU A 268 0.20 23.76 12.74
N VAL A 269 0.93 23.91 13.82
CA VAL A 269 0.70 23.12 15.05
C VAL A 269 -0.72 23.31 15.58
N VAL A 270 -1.19 24.56 15.68
CA VAL A 270 -2.53 24.87 16.17
C VAL A 270 -3.60 24.23 15.28
N GLU A 271 -3.46 24.36 13.96
CA GLU A 271 -4.41 23.78 13.01
C GLU A 271 -4.37 22.24 13.00
N LEU A 272 -3.19 21.63 13.10
CA LEU A 272 -3.04 20.19 13.18
C LEU A 272 -3.70 19.60 14.44
N ILE A 273 -3.54 20.26 15.59
CA ILE A 273 -4.19 19.85 16.85
C ILE A 273 -5.71 19.95 16.71
N ARG A 274 -6.23 21.07 16.22
CA ARG A 274 -7.67 21.26 16.00
C ARG A 274 -8.24 20.18 15.08
N ARG A 275 -7.58 19.95 13.95
CA ARG A 275 -7.99 18.92 12.97
C ARG A 275 -7.93 17.51 13.56
N ARG A 276 -6.88 17.21 14.35
CA ARG A 276 -6.76 15.93 15.05
C ARG A 276 -7.96 15.67 15.94
N ASP A 277 -8.30 16.65 16.78
CA ASP A 277 -9.37 16.51 17.75
C ASP A 277 -10.73 16.33 17.06
N GLU A 278 -11.02 17.12 16.02
CA GLU A 278 -12.23 16.96 15.20
C GLU A 278 -12.33 15.56 14.54
N ILE A 279 -11.21 15.01 14.03
CA ILE A 279 -11.20 13.68 13.44
C ILE A 279 -11.45 12.62 14.53
N PHE A 280 -10.79 12.75 15.68
CA PHE A 280 -10.95 11.80 16.78
C PHE A 280 -12.37 11.80 17.34
N GLU A 281 -13.02 12.94 17.47
CA GLU A 281 -14.42 13.04 17.85
C GLU A 281 -15.34 12.29 16.88
N ARG A 282 -15.18 12.51 15.57
CA ARG A 282 -15.95 11.81 14.54
C ARG A 282 -15.72 10.29 14.54
N LEU A 283 -14.47 9.87 14.72
CA LEU A 283 -14.13 8.45 14.81
C LEU A 283 -14.74 7.82 16.08
N ALA A 284 -14.75 8.52 17.19
CA ALA A 284 -15.36 8.06 18.42
C ALA A 284 -16.88 7.85 18.27
N GLU A 285 -17.57 8.72 17.51
CA GLU A 285 -19.00 8.51 17.20
C GLU A 285 -19.21 7.27 16.33
N ILE A 286 -18.40 7.08 15.28
CA ILE A 286 -18.47 5.88 14.43
C ILE A 286 -18.26 4.62 15.28
N LYS A 287 -17.26 4.62 16.18
CA LYS A 287 -16.94 3.47 17.03
C LYS A 287 -18.08 3.07 17.97
N LYS A 288 -18.95 3.99 18.38
CA LYS A 288 -20.13 3.68 19.19
C LYS A 288 -21.19 2.88 18.42
N THR A 289 -21.13 2.85 17.09
CA THR A 289 -22.09 2.16 16.24
C THR A 289 -21.63 0.74 15.79
N LEU A 290 -20.40 0.39 16.13
CA LEU A 290 -19.80 -0.94 15.88
C LEU A 290 -19.90 -1.83 17.12
#